data_4f9cb96ad37754418c748f22a1ef5020
#
_entry.id   4f9cb96ad37754418c748f22a1ef5020
#
_cell.length_a   1.000
_cell.length_b   1.000
_cell.length_c   1.000
_cell.angle_alpha   90.00
_cell.angle_beta   90.00
_cell.angle_gamma   90.00
#
_symmetry.space_group_name_H-M   'P 1'
#
loop_
_entity.id
_entity.type
_entity.pdbx_description
1 polymer ?
#
loop_
_entity_poly.entity_id
_entity_poly.type
_entity_poly.pdbx_seq_one_letter_code
_entity_poly.pdbx_strand_id
1 'polypeptide(L)'
;MIKINKEDNNTYNFSLNTTNGNALFYSVGFSSKEEVKDVVSSLNLLDKQHYIIERKTDHDGNFLFNLKNKKGQLIGNSLLYGSEAGMENGIKNLKKRITTLKKSEYL
;
A
#
# COMPACT_ATOMS: atom_id res chain seq x y z
N MET A 1 -4.83 -2.23 -10.38
CA MET A 1 -4.54 -0.91 -10.96
C MET A 1 -4.10 0.05 -9.89
N ILE A 2 -3.15 0.91 -10.20
CA ILE A 2 -2.73 1.98 -9.30
C ILE A 2 -3.43 3.26 -9.67
N LYS A 3 -3.94 3.96 -8.67
CA LYS A 3 -4.56 5.26 -8.86
C LYS A 3 -3.78 6.30 -8.05
N ILE A 4 -3.29 7.34 -8.73
CA ILE A 4 -2.59 8.45 -8.09
C ILE A 4 -3.57 9.61 -7.97
N ASN A 5 -3.72 10.12 -6.74
CA ASN A 5 -4.65 11.20 -6.44
C ASN A 5 -3.91 12.42 -5.90
N LYS A 6 -4.41 13.61 -6.24
CA LYS A 6 -3.95 14.88 -5.66
C LYS A 6 -4.96 15.31 -4.59
N GLU A 7 -4.47 15.56 -3.39
CA GLU A 7 -5.29 16.05 -2.28
C GLU A 7 -5.35 17.58 -2.27
N ASP A 8 -6.33 18.16 -1.54
CA ASP A 8 -6.56 19.59 -1.48
C ASP A 8 -5.38 20.39 -0.91
N ASN A 9 -4.55 19.75 -0.08
CA ASN A 9 -3.39 20.39 0.53
C ASN A 9 -2.11 20.24 -0.28
N ASN A 10 -2.24 20.00 -1.58
CA ASN A 10 -1.12 19.81 -2.50
C ASN A 10 -0.23 18.61 -2.19
N THR A 11 -0.79 17.61 -1.52
CA THR A 11 -0.12 16.31 -1.39
C THR A 11 -0.66 15.33 -2.42
N TYR A 12 0.12 14.30 -2.68
CA TYR A 12 -0.25 13.24 -3.62
C TYR A 12 -0.22 11.91 -2.90
N ASN A 13 -1.16 11.03 -3.20
CA ASN A 13 -1.15 9.68 -2.66
C ASN A 13 -1.49 8.69 -3.77
N PHE A 14 -1.36 7.41 -3.45
CA PHE A 14 -1.77 6.36 -4.37
C PHE A 14 -2.57 5.29 -3.62
N SER A 15 -3.38 4.57 -4.37
CA SER A 15 -4.08 3.40 -3.86
C SER A 15 -3.80 2.21 -4.78
N LEU A 16 -3.78 1.02 -4.18
CA LEU A 16 -3.66 -0.23 -4.89
C LEU A 16 -4.98 -0.98 -4.78
N ASN A 17 -5.51 -1.41 -5.91
CA ASN A 17 -6.75 -2.14 -5.98
C ASN A 17 -6.52 -3.54 -6.55
N THR A 18 -7.40 -4.47 -6.19
CA THR A 18 -7.45 -5.77 -6.86
C THR A 18 -7.90 -5.60 -8.30
N THR A 19 -7.79 -6.67 -9.10
CA THR A 19 -8.30 -6.68 -10.47
C THR A 19 -9.82 -6.46 -10.51
N ASN A 20 -10.52 -6.74 -9.42
CA ASN A 20 -11.96 -6.52 -9.31
C ASN A 20 -12.31 -5.09 -8.86
N GLY A 21 -11.32 -4.23 -8.67
CA GLY A 21 -11.54 -2.85 -8.26
C GLY A 21 -11.66 -2.62 -6.77
N ASN A 22 -11.53 -3.66 -5.94
CA ASN A 22 -11.56 -3.52 -4.49
C ASN A 22 -10.25 -2.94 -3.97
N ALA A 23 -10.33 -1.95 -3.07
CA ALA A 23 -9.14 -1.33 -2.50
C ALA A 23 -8.41 -2.31 -1.59
N LEU A 24 -7.08 -2.37 -1.73
CA LEU A 24 -6.21 -3.17 -0.87
C LEU A 24 -5.40 -2.31 0.08
N PHE A 25 -5.05 -1.08 -0.35
CA PHE A 25 -4.03 -0.32 0.32
C PHE A 25 -4.11 1.15 -0.08
N TYR A 26 -3.90 2.04 0.90
CA TYR A 26 -3.84 3.49 0.69
C TYR A 26 -2.50 4.01 1.20
N SER A 27 -1.80 4.79 0.38
CA SER A 27 -0.55 5.41 0.81
C SER A 27 -0.81 6.63 1.70
N VAL A 28 0.24 7.05 2.40
CA VAL A 28 0.28 8.38 3.03
C VAL A 28 0.43 9.44 1.95
N GLY A 29 0.32 10.72 2.32
CA GLY A 29 0.56 11.83 1.39
C GLY A 29 2.03 12.05 1.11
N PHE A 30 2.36 12.33 -0.13
CA PHE A 30 3.71 12.67 -0.58
C PHE A 30 3.70 14.09 -1.16
N SER A 31 4.87 14.72 -1.18
CA SER A 31 4.98 16.12 -1.60
C SER A 31 4.89 16.34 -3.11
N SER A 32 5.14 15.30 -3.90
CA SER A 32 5.09 15.41 -5.36
C SER A 32 4.64 14.11 -6.01
N LYS A 33 4.16 14.23 -7.24
CA LYS A 33 3.78 13.08 -8.05
C LYS A 33 4.99 12.20 -8.38
N GLU A 34 6.16 12.81 -8.59
CA GLU A 34 7.41 12.10 -8.84
C GLU A 34 7.79 11.24 -7.66
N GLU A 35 7.62 11.74 -6.44
CA GLU A 35 7.89 10.97 -5.22
C GLU A 35 6.99 9.74 -5.13
N VAL A 36 5.70 9.90 -5.48
CA VAL A 36 4.76 8.76 -5.54
C VAL A 36 5.25 7.72 -6.54
N LYS A 37 5.67 8.15 -7.73
CA LYS A 37 6.14 7.24 -8.77
C LYS A 37 7.41 6.50 -8.33
N ASP A 38 8.31 7.17 -7.62
CA ASP A 38 9.52 6.55 -7.10
C ASP A 38 9.19 5.47 -6.07
N VAL A 39 8.26 5.75 -5.17
CA VAL A 39 7.81 4.76 -4.18
C VAL A 39 7.16 3.57 -4.87
N VAL A 40 6.25 3.82 -5.80
CA VAL A 40 5.55 2.74 -6.52
C VAL A 40 6.54 1.86 -7.29
N SER A 41 7.52 2.47 -7.95
CA SER A 41 8.51 1.71 -8.73
C SER A 41 9.39 0.84 -7.82
N SER A 42 9.57 1.20 -6.56
CA SER A 42 10.36 0.42 -5.62
C SER A 42 9.57 -0.65 -4.88
N LEU A 43 8.24 -0.68 -5.01
CA LEU A 43 7.42 -1.70 -4.32
C LEU A 43 7.74 -3.12 -4.76
N ASN A 44 8.24 -3.31 -5.98
CA ASN A 44 8.64 -4.64 -6.45
C ASN A 44 9.81 -5.22 -5.65
N LEU A 45 10.45 -4.41 -4.80
CA LEU A 45 11.52 -4.85 -3.90
C LEU A 45 11.00 -5.36 -2.56
N LEU A 46 9.67 -5.44 -2.38
CA LEU A 46 9.07 -5.90 -1.12
C LEU A 46 9.62 -7.25 -0.68
N ASP A 47 9.73 -8.20 -1.60
CA ASP A 47 10.22 -9.55 -1.31
C ASP A 47 11.72 -9.59 -1.00
N LYS A 48 12.44 -8.49 -1.25
CA LYS A 48 13.88 -8.37 -0.98
C LYS A 48 14.14 -7.65 0.34
N GLN A 49 13.15 -7.60 1.21
CA GLN A 49 13.24 -7.00 2.55
C GLN A 49 13.53 -5.49 2.56
N HIS A 50 13.17 -4.79 1.49
CA HIS A 50 13.25 -3.33 1.46
C HIS A 50 12.07 -2.67 2.14
N TYR A 51 11.01 -3.44 2.44
CA TYR A 51 9.80 -2.97 3.11
C TYR A 51 9.42 -3.91 4.23
N ILE A 52 8.71 -3.39 5.21
CA ILE A 52 8.27 -4.12 6.40
C ILE A 52 6.75 -4.04 6.46
N ILE A 53 6.10 -5.18 6.63
CA ILE A 53 4.66 -5.25 6.89
C ILE A 53 4.47 -5.37 8.39
N GLU A 54 3.81 -4.37 8.99
CA GLU A 54 3.53 -4.33 10.41
C GLU A 54 2.06 -4.63 10.64
N ARG A 55 1.78 -5.70 11.37
CA ARG A 55 0.41 -6.12 11.68
C ARG A 55 -0.05 -5.45 12.95
N LYS A 56 -1.28 -4.92 12.95
CA LYS A 56 -1.84 -4.17 14.08
C LYS A 56 -3.28 -4.55 14.33
N THR A 57 -3.74 -4.26 15.56
CA THR A 57 -5.14 -4.36 15.96
C THR A 57 -5.56 -2.98 16.48
N ASP A 58 -6.71 -2.47 16.05
CA ASP A 58 -7.19 -1.18 16.51
C ASP A 58 -8.01 -1.31 17.81
N HIS A 59 -8.54 -0.18 18.29
CA HIS A 59 -9.31 -0.13 19.54
C HIS A 59 -10.63 -0.91 19.49
N ASP A 60 -11.18 -1.09 18.30
CA ASP A 60 -12.45 -1.79 18.09
C ASP A 60 -12.26 -3.28 17.79
N GLY A 61 -11.02 -3.76 17.87
CA GLY A 61 -10.71 -5.16 17.61
C GLY A 61 -10.58 -5.52 16.14
N ASN A 62 -10.51 -4.54 15.27
CA ASN A 62 -10.25 -4.77 13.84
C ASN A 62 -8.76 -4.98 13.60
N PHE A 63 -8.46 -5.78 12.59
CA PHE A 63 -7.08 -6.08 12.20
C PHE A 63 -6.71 -5.25 10.97
N LEU A 64 -5.45 -4.79 10.94
CA LEU A 64 -4.94 -4.04 9.80
C LEU A 64 -3.44 -4.26 9.69
N PHE A 65 -2.86 -3.85 8.57
CA PHE A 65 -1.42 -3.83 8.43
C PHE A 65 -0.96 -2.50 7.86
N ASN A 66 0.25 -2.12 8.25
CA ASN A 66 0.94 -0.97 7.70
C ASN A 66 2.10 -1.44 6.86
N LEU A 67 2.44 -0.69 5.83
CA LEU A 67 3.64 -0.89 5.05
C LEU A 67 4.63 0.22 5.40
N LYS A 68 5.83 -0.17 5.81
CA LYS A 68 6.91 0.76 6.16
C LYS A 68 8.11 0.48 5.28
N ASN A 69 8.91 1.52 5.03
CA ASN A 69 10.16 1.33 4.33
C ASN A 69 11.24 0.85 5.31
N LYS A 70 12.44 0.61 4.80
CA LYS A 70 13.57 0.10 5.56
C LYS A 70 13.99 1.03 6.71
N LYS A 71 13.69 2.33 6.59
CA LYS A 71 13.98 3.32 7.63
C LYS A 71 12.89 3.43 8.69
N GLY A 72 11.84 2.62 8.59
CA GLY A 72 10.71 2.66 9.50
C GLY A 72 9.67 3.73 9.18
N GLN A 73 9.79 4.41 8.04
CA GLN A 73 8.82 5.42 7.62
C GLN A 73 7.57 4.75 7.07
N LEU A 74 6.42 5.25 7.47
CA LEU A 74 5.13 4.73 7.01
C LEU A 74 4.90 5.08 5.53
N ILE A 75 4.62 4.07 4.73
CA ILE A 75 4.28 4.23 3.32
C ILE A 75 2.77 4.23 3.15
N GLY A 76 2.06 3.41 3.91
CA GLY A 76 0.61 3.38 3.84
C GLY A 76 -0.03 2.34 4.73
N ASN A 77 -1.36 2.25 4.63
CA ASN A 77 -2.19 1.40 5.47
C ASN A 77 -3.11 0.53 4.64
N SER A 78 -3.45 -0.64 5.19
CA SER A 78 -4.52 -1.46 4.63
C SER A 78 -5.89 -0.95 5.06
N LEU A 79 -6.93 -1.57 4.54
CA LEU A 79 -8.29 -1.47 5.09
C LEU A 79 -8.35 -2.20 6.42
N LEU A 80 -9.46 -2.01 7.14
CA LEU A 80 -9.73 -2.74 8.37
C LEU A 80 -10.34 -4.11 8.03
N TYR A 81 -9.88 -5.14 8.72
CA TYR A 81 -10.37 -6.50 8.56
C TYR A 81 -11.01 -6.97 9.87
N GLY A 82 -12.11 -7.70 9.77
CA GLY A 82 -12.81 -8.23 10.94
C GLY A 82 -12.15 -9.46 11.56
N SER A 83 -11.14 -10.04 10.91
CA SER A 83 -10.45 -11.22 11.41
C SER A 83 -8.99 -11.19 11.02
N GLU A 84 -8.19 -11.89 11.81
CA GLU A 84 -6.77 -12.04 11.50
C GLU A 84 -6.56 -12.79 10.18
N ALA A 85 -7.37 -13.82 9.94
CA ALA A 85 -7.30 -14.57 8.67
C ALA A 85 -7.60 -13.66 7.47
N GLY A 86 -8.56 -12.75 7.61
CA GLY A 86 -8.88 -11.78 6.55
C GLY A 86 -7.71 -10.85 6.29
N MET A 87 -7.07 -10.35 7.35
CA MET A 87 -5.89 -9.50 7.24
C MET A 87 -4.74 -10.23 6.54
N GLU A 88 -4.45 -11.48 6.93
CA GLU A 88 -3.38 -12.26 6.30
C GLU A 88 -3.66 -12.51 4.83
N ASN A 89 -4.91 -12.74 4.48
CA ASN A 89 -5.31 -12.87 3.08
C ASN A 89 -5.10 -11.55 2.33
N GLY A 90 -5.37 -10.42 2.98
CA GLY A 90 -5.11 -9.09 2.40
C GLY A 90 -3.64 -8.85 2.14
N ILE A 91 -2.78 -9.26 3.06
CA ILE A 91 -1.32 -9.16 2.89
C ILE A 91 -0.88 -10.00 1.69
N LYS A 92 -1.40 -11.22 1.58
CA LYS A 92 -1.09 -12.12 0.46
C LYS A 92 -1.50 -11.49 -0.87
N ASN A 93 -2.69 -10.90 -0.91
CA ASN A 93 -3.21 -10.24 -2.10
C ASN A 93 -2.38 -9.02 -2.48
N LEU A 94 -1.92 -8.24 -1.48
CA LEU A 94 -1.06 -7.10 -1.73
C LEU A 94 0.27 -7.54 -2.36
N LYS A 95 0.91 -8.55 -1.80
CA LYS A 95 2.16 -9.07 -2.34
C LYS A 95 1.99 -9.57 -3.78
N LYS A 96 0.91 -10.29 -4.03
CA LYS A 96 0.59 -10.79 -5.37
C LYS A 96 0.36 -9.64 -6.35
N ARG A 97 -0.36 -8.61 -5.92
CA ARG A 97 -0.65 -7.44 -6.76
C ARG A 97 0.63 -6.67 -7.11
N ILE A 98 1.52 -6.52 -6.15
CA ILE A 98 2.80 -5.84 -6.35
C ILE A 98 3.65 -6.58 -7.39
N THR A 99 3.71 -7.91 -7.32
CA THR A 99 4.51 -8.69 -8.27
C THR A 99 3.96 -8.62 -9.69
N THR A 100 2.68 -8.26 -9.86
CA THR A 100 2.06 -8.13 -11.18
C THR A 100 2.06 -6.69 -11.70
N LEU A 101 2.60 -5.74 -10.94
CA LEU A 101 2.65 -4.34 -11.36
C LEU A 101 3.53 -4.14 -12.58
N LYS A 102 3.03 -3.37 -13.53
CA LYS A 102 3.76 -3.00 -14.75
C LYS A 102 3.91 -1.48 -14.79
N LYS A 103 5.00 -1.00 -15.40
CA LYS A 103 5.24 0.44 -15.54
C LYS A 103 4.09 1.16 -16.23
N SER A 104 3.39 0.51 -17.15
CA SER A 104 2.25 1.10 -17.84
C SER A 104 1.08 1.45 -16.92
N GLU A 105 1.07 0.92 -15.69
CA GLU A 105 -0.01 1.19 -14.74
C GLU A 105 0.19 2.49 -13.96
N TYR A 106 1.41 3.05 -13.92
CA TYR A 106 1.71 4.24 -13.13
C TYR A 106 2.58 5.29 -13.83
N LEU A 107 2.94 5.07 -15.08
CA LEU A 107 3.67 6.07 -15.87
C LEU A 107 2.71 7.03 -16.60
#